data_eb35877066862fae78002c4333d002e0
#
_entry.id   eb35877066862fae78002c4333d002e0
#
_cell.length_a   1.000
_cell.length_b   1.000
_cell.length_c   1.000
_cell.angle_alpha   90.00
_cell.angle_beta   90.00
_cell.angle_gamma   90.00
#
_symmetry.space_group_name_H-M   'P 1'
#
loop_
_entity.id
_entity.type
_entity.pdbx_description
1 polymer ?
#
loop_
_entity_poly.entity_id
_entity_poly.type
_entity_poly.pdbx_seq_one_letter_code
_entity_poly.pdbx_strand_id
1 'polypeptide(L)'
;MSVNHKLTHVVKDRVVEHFLLNGSELLISFVDGSTMKVTIAECNSPPLREGARIRQISEDQAKLLFECEDNSTLDVTIVDPGNSVIVRD
;
A
#
# COMPACT_ATOMS: atom_id res chain seq x y z
N MET A 1 -8.63 -14.09 -2.28
CA MET A 1 -7.51 -13.11 -2.13
C MET A 1 -6.45 -13.71 -1.23
N SER A 2 -5.20 -13.67 -1.64
CA SER A 2 -4.11 -14.25 -0.88
C SER A 2 -3.14 -13.19 -0.40
N VAL A 3 -2.50 -13.45 0.75
CA VAL A 3 -1.52 -12.54 1.32
C VAL A 3 -0.28 -12.50 0.42
N ASN A 4 0.19 -11.30 0.11
CA ASN A 4 1.47 -11.11 -0.55
C ASN A 4 2.54 -11.08 0.52
N HIS A 5 3.18 -12.23 0.76
CA HIS A 5 4.15 -12.36 1.84
C HIS A 5 5.39 -11.49 1.65
N LYS A 6 5.82 -11.30 0.41
CA LYS A 6 7.01 -10.49 0.12
C LYS A 6 6.76 -9.02 0.46
N LEU A 7 5.67 -8.44 -0.01
CA LEU A 7 5.34 -7.05 0.29
C LEU A 7 4.99 -6.88 1.76
N THR A 8 4.25 -7.81 2.33
CA THR A 8 3.89 -7.78 3.75
C THR A 8 5.16 -7.78 4.61
N HIS A 9 6.12 -8.65 4.31
CA HIS A 9 7.37 -8.72 5.06
C HIS A 9 8.13 -7.39 5.03
N VAL A 10 8.11 -6.70 3.89
CA VAL A 10 8.82 -5.43 3.74
C VAL A 10 8.17 -4.31 4.53
N VAL A 11 6.82 -4.23 4.53
CA VAL A 11 6.11 -3.06 5.08
C VAL A 11 5.40 -3.32 6.39
N LYS A 12 5.35 -4.55 6.85
CA LYS A 12 4.66 -4.90 8.10
C LYS A 12 5.22 -4.06 9.27
N ASP A 13 4.31 -3.56 10.10
CA ASP A 13 4.60 -2.71 11.25
C ASP A 13 5.11 -1.31 10.91
N ARG A 14 5.22 -0.95 9.64
CA ARG A 14 5.52 0.44 9.28
C ARG A 14 4.27 1.29 9.47
N VAL A 15 4.48 2.50 9.96
CA VAL A 15 3.40 3.44 10.27
C VAL A 15 3.34 4.51 9.19
N VAL A 16 2.14 4.75 8.67
CA VAL A 16 1.92 5.75 7.61
C VAL A 16 2.08 7.15 8.18
N GLU A 17 2.95 7.95 7.57
CA GLU A 17 3.11 9.37 7.89
C GLU A 17 2.32 10.23 6.92
N HIS A 18 2.47 9.98 5.61
CA HIS A 18 1.76 10.71 4.57
C HIS A 18 1.23 9.76 3.51
N PHE A 19 0.11 10.12 2.94
CA PHE A 19 -0.52 9.40 1.84
C PHE A 19 -0.84 10.41 0.75
N LEU A 20 -0.28 10.20 -0.44
CA LEU A 20 -0.50 11.10 -1.57
C LEU A 20 -0.93 10.29 -2.79
N LEU A 21 -2.06 10.66 -3.36
CA LEU A 21 -2.52 10.11 -4.63
C LEU A 21 -2.39 11.19 -5.70
N ASN A 22 -1.59 10.94 -6.72
CA ASN A 22 -1.32 11.88 -7.80
C ASN A 22 -1.50 11.17 -9.14
N GLY A 23 -2.66 11.34 -9.75
CA GLY A 23 -2.99 10.69 -11.01
C GLY A 23 -2.96 9.17 -10.85
N SER A 24 -2.05 8.52 -11.55
CA SER A 24 -1.89 7.07 -11.51
C SER A 24 -0.81 6.60 -10.53
N GLU A 25 -0.29 7.51 -9.71
CA GLU A 25 0.73 7.16 -8.71
C GLU A 25 0.19 7.34 -7.31
N LEU A 26 0.41 6.33 -6.48
CA LEU A 26 0.13 6.35 -5.07
C LEU A 26 1.46 6.35 -4.33
N LEU A 27 1.67 7.33 -3.47
CA LEU A 27 2.87 7.42 -2.66
C LEU A 27 2.50 7.36 -1.19
N ILE A 28 3.07 6.40 -0.48
CA ILE A 28 2.92 6.27 0.96
C ILE A 28 4.28 6.53 1.60
N SER A 29 4.35 7.53 2.48
CA SER A 29 5.54 7.80 3.26
C SER A 29 5.34 7.26 4.66
N PHE A 30 6.37 6.63 5.21
CA PHE A 30 6.31 6.06 6.55
C PHE A 30 7.14 6.89 7.53
N VAL A 31 6.80 6.79 8.82
CA VAL A 31 7.46 7.59 9.86
C VAL A 31 8.95 7.27 10.01
N ASP A 32 9.39 6.11 9.53
CA ASP A 32 10.81 5.72 9.57
C ASP A 32 11.64 6.30 8.41
N GLY A 33 11.02 7.12 7.56
CA GLY A 33 11.67 7.72 6.40
C GLY A 33 11.58 6.91 5.12
N SER A 34 11.06 5.70 5.17
CA SER A 34 10.87 4.88 3.98
C SER A 34 9.64 5.32 3.19
N THR A 35 9.58 4.92 1.93
CA THR A 35 8.46 5.23 1.04
C THR A 35 8.04 4.02 0.24
N MET A 36 6.78 3.98 -0.13
CA MET A 36 6.23 2.97 -1.02
C MET A 36 5.49 3.67 -2.14
N LYS A 37 5.89 3.41 -3.38
CA LYS A 37 5.28 3.99 -4.56
C LYS A 37 4.55 2.89 -5.32
N VAL A 38 3.30 3.13 -5.64
CA VAL A 38 2.47 2.16 -6.37
C VAL A 38 1.91 2.84 -7.60
N THR A 39 2.08 2.21 -8.77
CA THR A 39 1.44 2.65 -10.00
C THR A 39 0.08 1.97 -10.09
N ILE A 40 -0.98 2.76 -10.04
CA ILE A 40 -2.34 2.24 -9.97
C ILE A 40 -3.17 2.64 -11.19
N ALA A 41 -4.11 1.77 -11.55
CA ALA A 41 -5.12 2.09 -12.54
C ALA A 41 -6.31 2.77 -11.84
N GLU A 42 -6.62 2.38 -10.61
CA GLU A 42 -7.80 2.82 -9.91
C GLU A 42 -7.61 2.67 -8.40
N CYS A 43 -8.12 3.64 -7.64
CA CYS A 43 -8.18 3.56 -6.18
C CYS A 43 -9.64 3.51 -5.74
N ASN A 44 -10.05 2.42 -5.12
CA ASN A 44 -11.45 2.14 -4.81
C ASN A 44 -11.81 2.42 -3.35
N SER A 45 -10.89 2.99 -2.59
CA SER A 45 -11.07 3.19 -1.15
C SER A 45 -10.65 4.59 -0.73
N PRO A 46 -11.11 5.07 0.43
CA PRO A 46 -10.56 6.28 1.03
C PRO A 46 -9.07 6.11 1.32
N PRO A 47 -8.31 7.22 1.41
CA PRO A 47 -6.89 7.15 1.78
C PRO A 47 -6.68 6.54 3.15
N LEU A 48 -5.50 5.94 3.36
CA LEU A 48 -5.09 5.51 4.68
C LEU A 48 -4.87 6.73 5.58
N ARG A 49 -5.15 6.56 6.86
CA ARG A 49 -4.98 7.63 7.84
C ARG A 49 -3.52 7.76 8.25
N GLU A 50 -3.10 8.97 8.57
CA GLU A 50 -1.82 9.19 9.23
C GLU A 50 -1.80 8.42 10.55
N GLY A 51 -0.70 7.74 10.81
CA GLY A 51 -0.56 6.92 12.01
C GLY A 51 -1.07 5.50 11.85
N ALA A 52 -1.65 5.13 10.71
CA ALA A 52 -2.08 3.76 10.46
C ALA A 52 -0.86 2.83 10.35
N ARG A 53 -0.90 1.70 11.04
CA ARG A 53 0.17 0.71 11.00
C ARG A 53 -0.22 -0.41 10.05
N ILE A 54 0.62 -0.72 9.09
CA ILE A 54 0.37 -1.78 8.12
C ILE A 54 0.47 -3.13 8.81
N ARG A 55 -0.56 -3.95 8.65
CA ARG A 55 -0.57 -5.32 9.18
C ARG A 55 -0.19 -6.32 8.09
N GLN A 56 -0.82 -6.22 6.93
CA GLN A 56 -0.52 -7.10 5.80
C GLN A 56 -0.99 -6.50 4.50
N ILE A 57 -0.46 -7.03 3.40
CA ILE A 57 -0.92 -6.72 2.05
C ILE A 57 -1.39 -8.02 1.42
N SER A 58 -2.62 -8.00 0.92
CA SER A 58 -3.19 -9.12 0.17
C SER A 58 -3.29 -8.73 -1.30
N GLU A 59 -3.25 -9.72 -2.19
CA GLU A 59 -3.42 -9.46 -3.61
C GLU A 59 -4.38 -10.46 -4.23
N ASP A 60 -5.08 -9.99 -5.27
CA ASP A 60 -6.00 -10.81 -6.05
C ASP A 60 -5.96 -10.30 -7.50
N GLN A 61 -5.29 -11.04 -8.37
CA GLN A 61 -5.06 -10.64 -9.76
C GLN A 61 -4.36 -9.27 -9.81
N ALA A 62 -5.04 -8.24 -10.28
CA ALA A 62 -4.48 -6.89 -10.39
C ALA A 62 -4.85 -5.98 -9.22
N LYS A 63 -5.38 -6.54 -8.13
CA LYS A 63 -5.79 -5.75 -6.96
C LYS A 63 -4.85 -5.96 -5.80
N LEU A 64 -4.56 -4.87 -5.09
CA LEU A 64 -3.84 -4.91 -3.82
C LEU A 64 -4.76 -4.39 -2.72
N LEU A 65 -4.81 -5.11 -1.61
CA LEU A 65 -5.54 -4.72 -0.42
C LEU A 65 -4.55 -4.54 0.72
N PHE A 66 -4.44 -3.30 1.19
CA PHE A 66 -3.62 -2.96 2.35
C PHE A 66 -4.50 -3.02 3.59
N GLU A 67 -4.12 -3.82 4.57
CA GLU A 67 -4.85 -3.95 5.82
C GLU A 67 -4.02 -3.40 6.97
N CYS A 68 -4.64 -2.53 7.76
CA CYS A 68 -3.98 -1.88 8.89
C CYS A 68 -4.52 -2.43 10.22
N GLU A 69 -3.77 -2.23 11.30
CA GLU A 69 -4.13 -2.74 12.63
C GLU A 69 -5.41 -2.14 13.20
N ASP A 70 -5.77 -0.93 12.75
CA ASP A 70 -7.02 -0.28 13.18
C ASP A 70 -8.23 -0.72 12.36
N ASN A 71 -8.09 -1.78 11.55
CA ASN A 71 -9.10 -2.31 10.63
C ASN A 71 -9.39 -1.42 9.42
N SER A 72 -8.63 -0.35 9.22
CA SER A 72 -8.75 0.40 7.98
C SER A 72 -8.11 -0.38 6.84
N THR A 73 -8.62 -0.19 5.62
CA THR A 73 -8.15 -0.90 4.44
C THR A 73 -8.00 0.07 3.28
N LEU A 74 -7.09 -0.26 2.37
CA LEU A 74 -6.91 0.47 1.12
C LEU A 74 -6.96 -0.54 -0.02
N ASP A 75 -7.93 -0.39 -0.91
CA ASP A 75 -8.13 -1.25 -2.07
C ASP A 75 -7.75 -0.50 -3.34
N VAL A 76 -6.73 -0.97 -4.04
CA VAL A 76 -6.27 -0.35 -5.29
C VAL A 76 -6.15 -1.41 -6.38
N THR A 77 -6.39 -0.98 -7.63
CA THR A 77 -6.12 -1.79 -8.80
C THR A 77 -4.81 -1.33 -9.41
N ILE A 78 -3.85 -2.25 -9.58
CA ILE A 78 -2.53 -1.93 -10.12
C ILE A 78 -2.48 -2.17 -11.62
N VAL A 79 -1.57 -1.45 -12.29
CA VAL A 79 -1.44 -1.52 -13.75
C VAL A 79 -0.69 -2.77 -14.18
N ASP A 80 0.43 -3.06 -13.51
CA ASP A 80 1.28 -4.21 -13.84
C ASP A 80 1.69 -4.90 -12.53
N PRO A 81 1.12 -6.08 -12.23
CA PRO A 81 1.41 -6.77 -10.97
C PRO A 81 2.89 -7.01 -10.70
N GLY A 82 3.70 -7.15 -11.74
CA GLY A 82 5.12 -7.42 -11.58
C GLY A 82 5.98 -6.19 -11.31
N ASN A 83 5.52 -5.00 -11.70
CA ASN A 83 6.36 -3.80 -11.73
C ASN A 83 5.72 -2.56 -11.14
N SER A 84 4.56 -2.67 -10.51
CA SER A 84 3.81 -1.50 -10.06
C SER A 84 4.19 -1.00 -8.67
N VAL A 85 4.94 -1.78 -7.90
CA VAL A 85 5.26 -1.44 -6.51
C VAL A 85 6.76 -1.27 -6.33
N ILE A 86 7.16 -0.13 -5.78
CA ILE A 86 8.56 0.19 -5.45
C ILE A 86 8.60 0.61 -3.99
N VAL A 87 9.44 -0.05 -3.20
CA VAL A 87 9.66 0.32 -1.80
C VAL A 87 11.10 0.79 -1.64
N ARG A 88 11.29 1.93 -1.00
CA ARG A 88 12.61 2.51 -0.73
C ARG A 88 12.76 2.84 0.75
N ASP A 89 13.86 2.44 1.30
CA ASP A 89 14.20 2.75 2.69
C ASP A 89 14.98 4.05 2.84
#